data_1cd2a1ba8a7fe581bcc0a91a54349605
#
_entry.id   1cd2a1ba8a7fe581bcc0a91a54349605
#
_cell.length_a   1.000
_cell.length_b   1.000
_cell.length_c   1.000
_cell.angle_alpha   90.00
_cell.angle_beta   90.00
_cell.angle_gamma   90.00
#
_symmetry.space_group_name_H-M   'P 1'
#
loop_
_entity.id
_entity.type
_entity.pdbx_description
1 polymer ?
#
loop_
_entity_poly.entity_id
_entity_poly.type
_entity_poly.pdbx_seq_one_letter_code
_entity_poly.pdbx_strand_id
1 'polypeptide(L)'
;MKKMISRRNFLAAAGVVAAAGVLTACGGSSNSTAASASTAASGAAASGDTIKVGVLGPLTGDVSVYGQAVVNGATLYLKQVNEKGGINGKQLEIIAMDEQGDATQAVTCFTKMCDQGITALVGDVTTTPTLAIAAESADYNMPMVTASATAEAVTYDAETDTVNENVFRATFTDPFQGIKMADYAYQKLGYTKAAVIFQKGADYNEGLAENFVNEFESLGGTIVDQETYSEGDVDYKTQLTTILGKAPEVVFCPNYYQEVGQILAQAESVGLAVPFLGGDGWDGLEGYATADQLKDAYFCANYAKGSNPDFEDAYKAEYGEEYPNGFAPLGYDAAMTVVYGIQAAEDAGLAAGDDDYKQAVIDAIAGGTIDGITGTFTFDEHHNPVKQTAILCFDGATPVLKEMF
;
A
#
# COMPACT_ATOMS: atom_id res chain seq x y z
N MET A 1 -35.54 -32.13 5.75
CA MET A 1 -35.15 -31.74 4.39
C MET A 1 -35.93 -30.49 4.01
N LYS A 2 -35.32 -29.31 4.15
CA LYS A 2 -35.87 -28.04 3.62
C LYS A 2 -34.90 -27.59 2.51
N LYS A 3 -35.41 -27.59 1.26
CA LYS A 3 -34.68 -27.09 0.10
C LYS A 3 -34.54 -25.58 0.20
N MET A 4 -33.32 -25.09 0.24
CA MET A 4 -33.04 -23.65 0.06
C MET A 4 -33.13 -23.31 -1.43
N ILE A 5 -33.91 -22.28 -1.72
CA ILE A 5 -34.15 -21.78 -3.09
C ILE A 5 -33.13 -20.69 -3.35
N SER A 6 -32.34 -20.91 -4.39
CA SER A 6 -31.32 -19.97 -4.89
C SER A 6 -31.94 -18.65 -5.36
N ARG A 7 -31.34 -17.52 -4.98
CA ARG A 7 -31.79 -16.13 -5.28
C ARG A 7 -31.61 -15.70 -6.74
N ARG A 8 -31.31 -16.60 -7.66
CA ARG A 8 -30.93 -16.29 -9.04
C ARG A 8 -32.05 -16.20 -10.07
N ASN A 9 -33.34 -16.37 -9.70
CA ASN A 9 -34.46 -16.45 -10.64
C ASN A 9 -35.59 -15.46 -10.37
N PHE A 10 -35.31 -14.21 -10.03
CA PHE A 10 -36.39 -13.24 -9.81
C PHE A 10 -36.16 -11.88 -10.48
N LEU A 11 -35.84 -11.84 -11.76
CA LEU A 11 -35.98 -10.59 -12.57
C LEU A 11 -36.03 -10.93 -14.08
N ALA A 12 -37.15 -11.42 -14.51
CA ALA A 12 -37.53 -11.42 -15.92
C ALA A 12 -39.05 -11.24 -16.03
N ALA A 13 -39.53 -10.01 -16.11
CA ALA A 13 -40.74 -9.63 -16.84
C ALA A 13 -41.08 -8.14 -16.64
N ALA A 14 -41.45 -7.51 -17.75
CA ALA A 14 -42.08 -6.21 -17.97
C ALA A 14 -41.10 -5.06 -18.30
N GLY A 15 -41.18 -4.35 -19.40
CA GLY A 15 -42.15 -4.31 -20.51
C GLY A 15 -41.80 -3.10 -21.38
N VAL A 16 -41.84 -3.31 -22.68
CA VAL A 16 -41.61 -2.32 -23.75
C VAL A 16 -42.71 -1.25 -23.77
N VAL A 17 -42.36 0.02 -23.88
CA VAL A 17 -43.19 1.05 -24.56
C VAL A 17 -42.31 2.02 -25.32
N ALA A 18 -42.45 2.04 -26.64
CA ALA A 18 -41.92 3.00 -27.57
C ALA A 18 -42.87 4.21 -27.68
N ALA A 19 -42.33 5.43 -27.83
CA ALA A 19 -43.03 6.51 -28.48
C ALA A 19 -42.03 7.43 -29.20
N ALA A 20 -42.17 7.47 -30.50
CA ALA A 20 -41.54 8.40 -31.43
C ALA A 20 -42.25 9.75 -31.43
N GLY A 21 -41.54 10.84 -31.70
CA GLY A 21 -42.11 12.15 -31.96
C GLY A 21 -41.12 13.05 -32.71
N VAL A 22 -41.49 13.44 -33.87
CA VAL A 22 -40.77 13.96 -35.02
C VAL A 22 -40.95 15.52 -35.14
N LEU A 23 -39.88 16.21 -35.66
CA LEU A 23 -39.90 17.43 -36.50
C LEU A 23 -40.24 18.80 -35.82
N THR A 24 -39.63 19.93 -36.17
CA THR A 24 -39.19 20.65 -37.39
C THR A 24 -38.53 21.95 -36.98
N ALA A 25 -37.43 22.33 -37.53
CA ALA A 25 -37.07 23.10 -38.70
C ALA A 25 -37.08 24.65 -38.59
N CYS A 26 -36.08 25.28 -39.24
CA CYS A 26 -35.94 26.67 -39.77
C CYS A 26 -35.48 27.73 -38.76
N GLY A 27 -34.48 28.55 -39.01
CA GLY A 27 -33.71 28.97 -40.18
C GLY A 27 -33.01 30.28 -39.82
N GLY A 28 -31.99 30.68 -40.55
CA GLY A 28 -31.54 32.08 -40.57
C GLY A 28 -30.01 32.28 -40.47
N SER A 29 -29.44 32.47 -41.60
CA SER A 29 -28.13 33.02 -42.08
C SER A 29 -27.46 34.07 -41.19
N SER A 30 -26.17 34.12 -41.06
CA SER A 30 -25.14 34.60 -42.00
C SER A 30 -23.86 35.07 -41.31
N ASN A 31 -22.76 34.72 -41.94
CA ASN A 31 -21.52 35.43 -42.20
C ASN A 31 -20.35 35.35 -41.24
N SER A 32 -19.41 34.55 -41.65
CA SER A 32 -17.98 34.81 -41.97
C SER A 32 -17.11 35.43 -40.88
N THR A 33 -16.07 34.73 -40.48
CA THR A 33 -14.69 34.93 -41.02
C THR A 33 -13.72 33.87 -40.50
N ALA A 34 -12.94 33.44 -41.44
CA ALA A 34 -11.71 32.68 -41.54
C ALA A 34 -10.87 32.35 -40.27
N ALA A 35 -10.61 31.08 -40.12
CA ALA A 35 -9.30 30.42 -40.26
C ALA A 35 -8.29 30.58 -39.16
N SER A 36 -8.03 29.46 -38.53
CA SER A 36 -6.69 28.88 -38.53
C SER A 36 -6.83 27.40 -38.19
N ALA A 37 -6.54 26.57 -39.17
CA ALA A 37 -6.38 25.14 -38.99
C ALA A 37 -5.10 24.88 -38.18
N SER A 38 -5.27 24.50 -36.95
CA SER A 38 -4.25 23.78 -36.21
C SER A 38 -4.62 22.29 -36.38
N THR A 39 -3.89 21.66 -37.27
CA THR A 39 -3.87 20.20 -37.39
C THR A 39 -3.28 19.63 -36.13
N ALA A 40 -4.13 19.41 -35.11
CA ALA A 40 -3.84 18.43 -34.10
C ALA A 40 -3.84 17.08 -34.82
N ALA A 41 -2.67 16.47 -34.93
CA ALA A 41 -2.56 15.08 -35.29
C ALA A 41 -3.30 14.27 -34.21
N SER A 42 -4.59 13.97 -34.48
CA SER A 42 -5.33 12.94 -33.80
C SER A 42 -4.66 11.64 -34.20
N GLY A 43 -3.72 11.16 -33.36
CA GLY A 43 -3.30 9.78 -33.41
C GLY A 43 -4.56 8.95 -33.25
N ALA A 44 -4.90 8.20 -34.27
CA ALA A 44 -5.96 7.20 -34.18
C ALA A 44 -5.58 6.26 -33.03
N ALA A 45 -6.26 6.35 -31.90
CA ALA A 45 -6.26 5.29 -30.93
C ALA A 45 -6.77 4.04 -31.67
N ALA A 46 -5.91 3.06 -31.83
CA ALA A 46 -6.33 1.75 -32.25
C ALA A 46 -7.40 1.31 -31.24
N SER A 47 -8.58 0.92 -31.74
CA SER A 47 -9.61 0.25 -30.93
C SER A 47 -9.13 -1.18 -30.63
N GLY A 48 -8.07 -1.30 -29.87
CA GLY A 48 -7.65 -2.54 -29.23
C GLY A 48 -8.37 -2.63 -27.88
N ASP A 49 -8.71 -3.85 -27.47
CA ASP A 49 -9.25 -4.11 -26.15
C ASP A 49 -8.30 -3.52 -25.09
N THR A 50 -8.84 -2.81 -24.12
CA THR A 50 -8.07 -2.30 -22.98
C THR A 50 -7.98 -3.37 -21.89
N ILE A 51 -6.87 -3.39 -21.14
CA ILE A 51 -6.69 -4.22 -19.95
C ILE A 51 -6.95 -3.33 -18.73
N LYS A 52 -7.90 -3.70 -17.90
CA LYS A 52 -8.27 -2.89 -16.73
C LYS A 52 -7.50 -3.31 -15.49
N VAL A 53 -6.83 -2.35 -14.86
CA VAL A 53 -6.08 -2.54 -13.62
C VAL A 53 -6.70 -1.69 -12.52
N GLY A 54 -7.08 -2.33 -11.41
CA GLY A 54 -7.52 -1.63 -10.21
C GLY A 54 -6.32 -1.04 -9.45
N VAL A 55 -6.49 0.16 -8.91
CA VAL A 55 -5.53 0.78 -7.98
C VAL A 55 -6.31 1.30 -6.79
N LEU A 56 -6.14 0.69 -5.62
CA LEU A 56 -6.93 0.97 -4.42
C LEU A 56 -6.05 1.47 -3.29
N GLY A 57 -6.51 2.48 -2.58
CA GLY A 57 -5.85 2.99 -1.39
C GLY A 57 -6.57 4.20 -0.80
N PRO A 58 -6.25 4.58 0.44
CA PRO A 58 -6.84 5.73 1.15
C PRO A 58 -6.33 7.04 0.55
N LEU A 59 -7.11 7.67 -0.33
CA LEU A 59 -6.77 8.98 -0.90
C LEU A 59 -7.19 10.14 0.03
N THR A 60 -8.10 9.86 0.95
CA THR A 60 -8.55 10.74 2.02
C THR A 60 -8.52 10.01 3.37
N GLY A 61 -8.72 10.74 4.47
CA GLY A 61 -8.66 10.17 5.83
C GLY A 61 -7.25 10.21 6.45
N ASP A 62 -7.11 9.56 7.60
CA ASP A 62 -5.95 9.70 8.50
C ASP A 62 -4.64 9.15 7.95
N VAL A 63 -4.71 8.16 7.07
CA VAL A 63 -3.54 7.51 6.43
C VAL A 63 -3.38 7.89 4.95
N SER A 64 -4.02 8.97 4.52
CA SER A 64 -4.04 9.42 3.11
C SER A 64 -2.65 9.76 2.54
N VAL A 65 -1.68 10.10 3.37
CA VAL A 65 -0.29 10.33 2.93
C VAL A 65 0.31 9.07 2.32
N TYR A 66 0.02 7.89 2.87
CA TYR A 66 0.45 6.61 2.28
C TYR A 66 -0.33 6.28 1.00
N GLY A 67 -1.67 6.40 1.06
CA GLY A 67 -2.52 6.03 -0.08
C GLY A 67 -2.26 6.85 -1.31
N GLN A 68 -2.14 8.17 -1.16
CA GLN A 68 -1.79 9.05 -2.27
C GLN A 68 -0.42 8.69 -2.86
N ALA A 69 0.57 8.40 -2.01
CA ALA A 69 1.90 7.99 -2.45
C ALA A 69 1.85 6.68 -3.26
N VAL A 70 1.20 5.63 -2.75
CA VAL A 70 1.05 4.34 -3.44
C VAL A 70 0.32 4.50 -4.76
N VAL A 71 -0.85 5.16 -4.76
CA VAL A 71 -1.67 5.32 -5.96
C VAL A 71 -0.94 6.13 -7.04
N ASN A 72 -0.21 7.17 -6.64
CA ASN A 72 0.62 7.96 -7.55
C ASN A 72 1.77 7.13 -8.12
N GLY A 73 2.51 6.39 -7.28
CA GLY A 73 3.60 5.53 -7.72
C GLY A 73 3.13 4.45 -8.70
N ALA A 74 2.03 3.76 -8.37
CA ALA A 74 1.42 2.76 -9.25
C ALA A 74 0.94 3.37 -10.57
N THR A 75 0.24 4.49 -10.51
CA THR A 75 -0.27 5.20 -11.68
C THR A 75 0.87 5.67 -12.60
N LEU A 76 1.97 6.14 -12.02
CA LEU A 76 3.15 6.55 -12.78
C LEU A 76 3.69 5.38 -13.63
N TYR A 77 3.89 4.20 -13.02
CA TYR A 77 4.36 3.04 -13.76
C TYR A 77 3.39 2.61 -14.87
N LEU A 78 2.10 2.50 -14.56
CA LEU A 78 1.08 2.10 -15.54
C LEU A 78 0.99 3.07 -16.72
N LYS A 79 1.12 4.38 -16.49
CA LYS A 79 1.21 5.39 -17.55
C LYS A 79 2.46 5.21 -18.41
N GLN A 80 3.62 4.95 -17.81
CA GLN A 80 4.85 4.70 -18.54
C GLN A 80 4.77 3.43 -19.42
N VAL A 81 4.05 2.40 -18.98
CA VAL A 81 3.75 1.22 -19.83
C VAL A 81 2.91 1.63 -21.03
N ASN A 82 1.88 2.43 -20.82
CA ASN A 82 1.02 2.95 -21.90
C ASN A 82 1.79 3.82 -22.90
N GLU A 83 2.68 4.69 -22.44
CA GLU A 83 3.54 5.52 -23.29
C GLU A 83 4.48 4.69 -24.19
N LYS A 84 4.91 3.52 -23.68
CA LYS A 84 5.71 2.55 -24.43
C LYS A 84 4.89 1.68 -25.39
N GLY A 85 3.58 1.90 -25.49
CA GLY A 85 2.68 1.18 -26.41
C GLY A 85 1.76 0.17 -25.73
N GLY A 86 1.74 0.09 -24.41
CA GLY A 86 0.94 -0.85 -23.63
C GLY A 86 1.51 -2.28 -23.65
N ILE A 87 0.69 -3.24 -23.26
CA ILE A 87 1.05 -4.66 -23.24
C ILE A 87 0.54 -5.30 -24.54
N ASN A 88 1.44 -5.79 -25.38
CA ASN A 88 1.13 -6.36 -26.71
C ASN A 88 0.22 -5.44 -27.56
N GLY A 89 0.39 -4.11 -27.42
CA GLY A 89 -0.39 -3.09 -28.13
C GLY A 89 -1.72 -2.74 -27.48
N LYS A 90 -2.10 -3.38 -26.38
CA LYS A 90 -3.28 -3.04 -25.58
C LYS A 90 -2.92 -2.01 -24.51
N GLN A 91 -3.73 -0.98 -24.35
CA GLN A 91 -3.54 0.04 -23.31
C GLN A 91 -4.08 -0.44 -21.97
N LEU A 92 -3.45 -0.02 -20.89
CA LEU A 92 -3.93 -0.22 -19.53
C LEU A 92 -4.94 0.88 -19.18
N GLU A 93 -6.15 0.50 -18.78
CA GLU A 93 -7.15 1.39 -18.20
C GLU A 93 -7.02 1.32 -16.67
N ILE A 94 -6.68 2.45 -16.05
CA ILE A 94 -6.44 2.55 -14.61
C ILE A 94 -7.74 2.92 -13.92
N ILE A 95 -8.22 2.06 -13.01
CA ILE A 95 -9.41 2.29 -12.21
C ILE A 95 -8.96 2.53 -10.77
N ALA A 96 -8.83 3.80 -10.37
CA ALA A 96 -8.43 4.18 -9.02
C ALA A 96 -9.65 4.50 -8.15
N MET A 97 -9.66 4.04 -6.88
CA MET A 97 -10.72 4.35 -5.91
C MET A 97 -10.13 4.68 -4.54
N ASP A 98 -10.88 5.48 -3.79
CA ASP A 98 -10.59 5.91 -2.42
C ASP A 98 -11.42 5.09 -1.42
N GLU A 99 -10.78 4.37 -0.54
CA GLU A 99 -11.42 3.56 0.52
C GLU A 99 -11.30 4.20 1.91
N GLN A 100 -10.59 5.35 2.03
CA GLN A 100 -10.53 6.21 3.22
C GLN A 100 -9.88 5.57 4.47
N GLY A 101 -9.14 4.48 4.32
CA GLY A 101 -8.58 3.69 5.43
C GLY A 101 -9.62 2.80 6.15
N ASP A 102 -10.80 2.59 5.55
CA ASP A 102 -11.90 1.83 6.14
C ASP A 102 -12.08 0.47 5.44
N ALA A 103 -12.03 -0.61 6.19
CA ALA A 103 -12.14 -1.97 5.67
C ALA A 103 -13.48 -2.23 4.93
N THR A 104 -14.59 -1.64 5.38
CA THR A 104 -15.89 -1.79 4.72
C THR A 104 -15.95 -1.04 3.40
N GLN A 105 -15.34 0.15 3.34
CA GLN A 105 -15.20 0.91 2.09
C GLN A 105 -14.25 0.19 1.12
N ALA A 106 -13.18 -0.41 1.61
CA ALA A 106 -12.24 -1.18 0.80
C ALA A 106 -12.95 -2.34 0.07
N VAL A 107 -13.73 -3.15 0.77
CA VAL A 107 -14.54 -4.22 0.17
C VAL A 107 -15.55 -3.64 -0.83
N THR A 108 -16.19 -2.51 -0.51
CA THR A 108 -17.14 -1.85 -1.41
C THR A 108 -16.46 -1.36 -2.69
N CYS A 109 -15.30 -0.75 -2.59
CA CYS A 109 -14.51 -0.27 -3.72
C CYS A 109 -14.01 -1.45 -4.56
N PHE A 110 -13.45 -2.48 -3.93
CA PHE A 110 -13.00 -3.70 -4.58
C PHE A 110 -14.11 -4.36 -5.41
N THR A 111 -15.28 -4.58 -4.80
CA THR A 111 -16.43 -5.17 -5.51
C THR A 111 -16.85 -4.33 -6.73
N LYS A 112 -16.86 -3.00 -6.60
CA LYS A 112 -17.14 -2.10 -7.73
C LYS A 112 -16.09 -2.19 -8.84
N MET A 113 -14.81 -2.35 -8.49
CA MET A 113 -13.73 -2.55 -9.46
C MET A 113 -13.91 -3.87 -10.19
N CYS A 114 -14.27 -4.95 -9.48
CA CYS A 114 -14.60 -6.25 -10.08
C CYS A 114 -15.77 -6.15 -11.04
N ASP A 115 -16.84 -5.43 -10.67
CA ASP A 115 -17.99 -5.18 -11.55
C ASP A 115 -17.61 -4.36 -12.81
N GLN A 116 -16.57 -3.55 -12.74
CA GLN A 116 -16.01 -2.83 -13.89
C GLN A 116 -15.07 -3.70 -14.73
N GLY A 117 -14.77 -4.92 -14.28
CA GLY A 117 -14.01 -5.91 -15.03
C GLY A 117 -12.50 -5.70 -14.94
N ILE A 118 -11.95 -5.35 -13.76
CA ILE A 118 -10.51 -5.36 -13.56
C ILE A 118 -9.96 -6.78 -13.69
N THR A 119 -8.73 -6.91 -14.17
CA THR A 119 -8.03 -8.19 -14.36
C THR A 119 -6.98 -8.44 -13.27
N ALA A 120 -6.56 -7.40 -12.58
CA ALA A 120 -5.64 -7.45 -11.45
C ALA A 120 -5.81 -6.20 -10.59
N LEU A 121 -5.35 -6.26 -9.33
CA LEU A 121 -5.42 -5.18 -8.36
C LEU A 121 -4.04 -4.82 -7.80
N VAL A 122 -3.69 -3.54 -7.84
CA VAL A 122 -2.64 -2.95 -7.01
C VAL A 122 -3.32 -2.35 -5.78
N GLY A 123 -3.04 -2.86 -4.61
CA GLY A 123 -3.69 -2.43 -3.35
C GLY A 123 -3.99 -3.62 -2.42
N ASP A 124 -4.45 -3.41 -1.20
CA ASP A 124 -4.63 -2.10 -0.62
C ASP A 124 -3.31 -1.61 0.03
N VAL A 125 -3.35 -0.58 0.87
CA VAL A 125 -2.16 0.11 1.39
C VAL A 125 -1.87 -0.26 2.84
N THR A 126 -2.85 -0.15 3.72
CA THR A 126 -2.71 -0.48 5.14
C THR A 126 -3.28 -1.87 5.45
N THR A 127 -2.82 -2.47 6.54
CA THR A 127 -3.10 -3.88 6.88
C THR A 127 -4.59 -4.19 6.98
N THR A 128 -5.37 -3.45 7.77
CA THR A 128 -6.78 -3.79 8.06
C THR A 128 -7.66 -3.79 6.80
N PRO A 129 -7.66 -2.76 5.93
CA PRO A 129 -8.38 -2.81 4.66
C PRO A 129 -7.87 -3.91 3.72
N THR A 130 -6.54 -4.14 3.69
CA THR A 130 -5.93 -5.18 2.84
C THR A 130 -6.41 -6.58 3.23
N LEU A 131 -6.47 -6.90 4.53
CA LEU A 131 -7.00 -8.18 5.03
C LEU A 131 -8.45 -8.39 4.59
N ALA A 132 -9.27 -7.35 4.68
CA ALA A 132 -10.68 -7.44 4.29
C ALA A 132 -10.85 -7.75 2.80
N ILE A 133 -10.08 -7.11 1.92
CA ILE A 133 -10.18 -7.39 0.47
C ILE A 133 -9.44 -8.66 0.06
N ALA A 134 -8.38 -9.07 0.75
CA ALA A 134 -7.70 -10.34 0.51
C ALA A 134 -8.65 -11.52 0.66
N ALA A 135 -9.47 -11.51 1.73
CA ALA A 135 -10.49 -12.52 1.96
C ALA A 135 -11.55 -12.57 0.83
N GLU A 136 -11.99 -11.42 0.33
CA GLU A 136 -12.97 -11.33 -0.77
C GLU A 136 -12.34 -11.66 -2.13
N SER A 137 -11.07 -11.36 -2.33
CA SER A 137 -10.38 -11.47 -3.62
C SER A 137 -10.27 -12.91 -4.14
N ALA A 138 -10.26 -13.89 -3.22
CA ALA A 138 -10.21 -15.31 -3.54
C ALA A 138 -11.46 -15.77 -4.33
N ASP A 139 -12.66 -15.25 -4.00
CA ASP A 139 -13.91 -15.58 -4.69
C ASP A 139 -13.92 -15.10 -6.16
N TYR A 140 -13.07 -14.16 -6.51
CA TYR A 140 -12.89 -13.59 -7.85
C TYR A 140 -11.65 -14.13 -8.57
N ASN A 141 -10.87 -15.00 -7.93
CA ASN A 141 -9.52 -15.38 -8.39
C ASN A 141 -8.72 -14.15 -8.83
N MET A 142 -8.79 -13.05 -8.03
CA MET A 142 -8.25 -11.76 -8.43
C MET A 142 -6.77 -11.66 -8.05
N PRO A 143 -5.83 -11.58 -9.03
CA PRO A 143 -4.44 -11.30 -8.74
C PRO A 143 -4.33 -9.96 -8.01
N MET A 144 -3.79 -9.97 -6.81
CA MET A 144 -3.69 -8.81 -5.93
C MET A 144 -2.26 -8.63 -5.44
N VAL A 145 -1.72 -7.43 -5.59
CA VAL A 145 -0.42 -7.06 -5.04
C VAL A 145 -0.60 -5.85 -4.13
N THR A 146 -0.51 -6.06 -2.82
CA THR A 146 -0.44 -4.91 -1.89
C THR A 146 0.93 -4.25 -1.98
N ALA A 147 0.94 -2.92 -2.01
CA ALA A 147 2.18 -2.17 -2.01
C ALA A 147 2.89 -2.24 -0.64
N SER A 148 2.13 -2.16 0.46
CA SER A 148 2.68 -1.81 1.77
C SER A 148 2.02 -2.46 2.99
N ALA A 149 1.00 -3.31 2.84
CA ALA A 149 0.43 -4.02 3.97
C ALA A 149 1.38 -5.13 4.45
N THR A 150 1.79 -5.07 5.71
CA THR A 150 2.93 -5.81 6.26
C THR A 150 2.54 -6.97 7.18
N ALA A 151 1.31 -7.03 7.69
CA ALA A 151 0.89 -8.14 8.54
C ALA A 151 1.02 -9.49 7.80
N GLU A 152 1.51 -10.51 8.50
CA GLU A 152 1.74 -11.84 7.94
C GLU A 152 0.47 -12.41 7.31
N ALA A 153 -0.67 -12.26 8.00
CA ALA A 153 -1.98 -12.77 7.60
C ALA A 153 -2.50 -12.24 6.23
N VAL A 154 -1.89 -11.19 5.67
CA VAL A 154 -2.26 -10.69 4.34
C VAL A 154 -2.01 -11.74 3.25
N THR A 155 -0.93 -12.48 3.32
CA THR A 155 -0.54 -13.49 2.32
C THR A 155 -0.54 -14.92 2.87
N TYR A 156 -0.44 -15.09 4.19
CA TYR A 156 -0.31 -16.40 4.82
C TYR A 156 -0.98 -16.42 6.19
N ASP A 157 -1.91 -17.36 6.39
CA ASP A 157 -2.53 -17.63 7.69
C ASP A 157 -1.72 -18.73 8.42
N ALA A 158 -0.96 -18.31 9.43
CA ALA A 158 -0.13 -19.21 10.23
C ALA A 158 -0.93 -20.16 11.12
N GLU A 159 -2.20 -19.86 11.46
CA GLU A 159 -3.02 -20.74 12.28
C GLU A 159 -3.50 -21.97 11.47
N THR A 160 -3.84 -21.77 10.21
CA THR A 160 -4.35 -22.80 9.31
C THR A 160 -3.29 -23.35 8.36
N ASP A 161 -2.07 -22.80 8.36
CA ASP A 161 -0.99 -23.12 7.42
C ASP A 161 -1.48 -22.97 5.97
N THR A 162 -2.10 -21.84 5.67
CA THR A 162 -2.73 -21.58 4.36
C THR A 162 -2.20 -20.31 3.72
N VAL A 163 -1.71 -20.42 2.47
CA VAL A 163 -1.31 -19.28 1.65
C VAL A 163 -2.53 -18.71 0.91
N ASN A 164 -2.65 -17.39 0.86
CA ASN A 164 -3.59 -16.69 0.00
C ASN A 164 -3.01 -16.66 -1.43
N GLU A 165 -3.29 -17.69 -2.21
CA GLU A 165 -2.63 -18.01 -3.49
C GLU A 165 -2.65 -16.86 -4.52
N ASN A 166 -3.66 -16.00 -4.47
CA ASN A 166 -3.84 -14.87 -5.39
C ASN A 166 -3.31 -13.53 -4.84
N VAL A 167 -2.75 -13.50 -3.61
CA VAL A 167 -2.32 -12.28 -2.93
C VAL A 167 -0.80 -12.27 -2.75
N PHE A 168 -0.17 -11.17 -3.14
CA PHE A 168 1.26 -10.89 -3.03
C PHE A 168 1.49 -9.54 -2.36
N ARG A 169 2.72 -9.29 -1.92
CA ARG A 169 3.12 -7.98 -1.40
C ARG A 169 4.42 -7.46 -2.04
N ALA A 170 4.56 -6.16 -2.15
CA ALA A 170 5.81 -5.52 -2.60
C ALA A 170 6.71 -5.09 -1.44
N THR A 171 6.22 -5.18 -0.20
CA THR A 171 6.90 -4.79 1.04
C THR A 171 7.36 -6.02 1.84
N PHE A 172 8.14 -5.81 2.89
CA PHE A 172 8.49 -6.81 3.91
C PHE A 172 7.32 -7.06 4.88
N THR A 173 7.52 -7.97 5.84
CA THR A 173 6.49 -8.35 6.84
C THR A 173 6.72 -7.69 8.20
N ASP A 174 5.69 -7.65 9.07
CA ASP A 174 5.80 -7.20 10.46
C ASP A 174 6.81 -8.02 11.29
N PRO A 175 6.83 -9.37 11.19
CA PRO A 175 7.90 -10.16 11.82
C PRO A 175 9.30 -9.70 11.41
N PHE A 176 9.53 -9.48 10.11
CA PHE A 176 10.81 -9.00 9.63
C PHE A 176 11.19 -7.64 10.23
N GLN A 177 10.25 -6.67 10.22
CA GLN A 177 10.49 -5.34 10.76
C GLN A 177 10.77 -5.37 12.27
N GLY A 178 9.92 -6.07 13.04
CA GLY A 178 10.05 -6.18 14.49
C GLY A 178 11.42 -6.77 14.88
N ILE A 179 11.82 -7.88 14.24
CA ILE A 179 13.14 -8.50 14.44
C ILE A 179 14.26 -7.52 14.09
N LYS A 180 14.21 -6.89 12.92
CA LYS A 180 15.25 -5.96 12.48
C LYS A 180 15.41 -4.76 13.40
N MET A 181 14.31 -4.21 13.89
CA MET A 181 14.37 -3.08 14.83
C MET A 181 14.85 -3.47 16.22
N ALA A 182 14.57 -4.68 16.69
CA ALA A 182 15.12 -5.24 17.92
C ALA A 182 16.64 -5.50 17.80
N ASP A 183 17.06 -6.13 16.71
CA ASP A 183 18.47 -6.30 16.36
C ASP A 183 19.21 -4.95 16.34
N TYR A 184 18.63 -3.97 15.68
CA TYR A 184 19.23 -2.64 15.57
C TYR A 184 19.34 -1.95 16.93
N ALA A 185 18.27 -1.99 17.72
CA ALA A 185 18.24 -1.43 19.07
C ALA A 185 19.32 -2.06 19.98
N TYR A 186 19.40 -3.38 19.98
CA TYR A 186 20.29 -4.11 20.88
C TYR A 186 21.74 -4.12 20.38
N GLN A 187 21.96 -4.57 19.13
CA GLN A 187 23.30 -4.83 18.61
C GLN A 187 24.04 -3.59 18.11
N LYS A 188 23.29 -2.62 17.54
CA LYS A 188 23.88 -1.41 16.93
C LYS A 188 23.83 -0.20 17.87
N LEU A 189 22.69 0.04 18.51
CA LEU A 189 22.53 1.16 19.42
C LEU A 189 22.94 0.85 20.86
N GLY A 190 23.02 -0.45 21.22
CA GLY A 190 23.51 -0.92 22.51
C GLY A 190 22.49 -0.80 23.64
N TYR A 191 21.19 -0.64 23.32
CA TYR A 191 20.14 -0.59 24.34
C TYR A 191 19.87 -1.98 24.91
N THR A 192 19.68 -2.05 26.22
CA THR A 192 19.42 -3.28 26.96
C THR A 192 18.08 -3.28 27.68
N LYS A 193 17.41 -2.10 27.74
CA LYS A 193 16.10 -1.91 28.36
C LYS A 193 15.19 -1.13 27.42
N ALA A 194 14.15 -1.78 26.93
CA ALA A 194 13.16 -1.15 26.07
C ALA A 194 11.77 -1.15 26.71
N ALA A 195 10.97 -0.16 26.39
CA ALA A 195 9.52 -0.20 26.56
C ALA A 195 8.84 -0.20 25.19
N VAL A 196 7.58 -0.64 25.15
CA VAL A 196 6.78 -0.68 23.92
C VAL A 196 5.45 0.03 24.16
N ILE A 197 4.99 0.81 23.19
CA ILE A 197 3.65 1.43 23.20
C ILE A 197 3.00 1.26 21.83
N PHE A 198 1.79 0.66 21.77
CA PHE A 198 1.13 0.35 20.53
C PHE A 198 -0.40 0.32 20.64
N GLN A 199 -1.08 0.44 19.50
CA GLN A 199 -2.53 0.28 19.39
C GLN A 199 -2.90 -1.19 19.52
N LYS A 200 -3.80 -1.52 20.46
CA LYS A 200 -4.33 -2.86 20.66
C LYS A 200 -5.44 -3.17 19.66
N GLY A 201 -5.47 -4.41 19.17
CA GLY A 201 -6.50 -4.90 18.26
C GLY A 201 -6.26 -4.52 16.79
N ALA A 202 -5.04 -4.07 16.47
CA ALA A 202 -4.61 -3.78 15.10
C ALA A 202 -3.45 -4.71 14.73
N ASP A 203 -3.64 -5.57 13.72
CA ASP A 203 -2.69 -6.62 13.34
C ASP A 203 -1.30 -6.08 13.05
N TYR A 204 -1.18 -4.94 12.36
CA TYR A 204 0.08 -4.24 12.09
C TYR A 204 0.85 -3.92 13.38
N ASN A 205 0.18 -3.24 14.31
CA ASN A 205 0.80 -2.77 15.55
C ASN A 205 1.19 -3.93 16.47
N GLU A 206 0.30 -4.92 16.59
CA GLU A 206 0.52 -6.10 17.43
C GLU A 206 1.61 -6.99 16.85
N GLY A 207 1.61 -7.22 15.53
CA GLY A 207 2.62 -8.03 14.86
C GLY A 207 4.03 -7.47 15.00
N LEU A 208 4.21 -6.16 14.81
CA LEU A 208 5.48 -5.50 15.03
C LEU A 208 5.93 -5.55 16.50
N ALA A 209 5.00 -5.23 17.43
CA ALA A 209 5.30 -5.18 18.85
C ALA A 209 5.72 -6.56 19.38
N GLU A 210 4.98 -7.61 19.03
CA GLU A 210 5.28 -8.98 19.44
C GLU A 210 6.67 -9.44 18.96
N ASN A 211 6.96 -9.24 17.68
CA ASN A 211 8.23 -9.68 17.12
C ASN A 211 9.42 -8.86 17.63
N PHE A 212 9.25 -7.56 17.87
CA PHE A 212 10.27 -6.76 18.53
C PHE A 212 10.55 -7.26 19.95
N VAL A 213 9.51 -7.52 20.75
CA VAL A 213 9.62 -8.00 22.13
C VAL A 213 10.36 -9.34 22.16
N ASN A 214 9.88 -10.30 21.37
CA ASN A 214 10.44 -11.64 21.32
C ASN A 214 11.93 -11.62 20.94
N GLU A 215 12.30 -10.86 19.91
CA GLU A 215 13.69 -10.78 19.47
C GLU A 215 14.55 -10.01 20.46
N PHE A 216 14.10 -8.87 20.99
CA PHE A 216 14.86 -8.09 21.95
C PHE A 216 15.20 -8.88 23.21
N GLU A 217 14.25 -9.68 23.72
CA GLU A 217 14.47 -10.57 24.86
C GLU A 217 15.38 -11.75 24.49
N SER A 218 15.27 -12.30 23.27
CA SER A 218 16.14 -13.39 22.79
C SER A 218 17.61 -12.98 22.75
N LEU A 219 17.88 -11.71 22.43
CA LEU A 219 19.21 -11.11 22.43
C LEU A 219 19.76 -10.84 23.86
N GLY A 220 18.94 -10.97 24.88
CA GLY A 220 19.28 -10.70 26.28
C GLY A 220 18.90 -9.32 26.78
N GLY A 221 18.10 -8.58 25.99
CA GLY A 221 17.47 -7.33 26.40
C GLY A 221 16.33 -7.58 27.41
N THR A 222 15.83 -6.50 27.98
CA THR A 222 14.70 -6.54 28.93
C THR A 222 13.60 -5.57 28.45
N ILE A 223 12.40 -6.06 28.27
CA ILE A 223 11.23 -5.22 28.09
C ILE A 223 10.73 -4.81 29.49
N VAL A 224 10.93 -3.54 29.82
CA VAL A 224 10.61 -3.01 31.16
C VAL A 224 9.16 -2.63 31.29
N ASP A 225 8.45 -2.41 30.18
CA ASP A 225 7.03 -2.08 30.14
C ASP A 225 6.43 -2.29 28.76
N GLN A 226 5.14 -2.64 28.71
CA GLN A 226 4.34 -2.72 27.49
C GLN A 226 3.00 -2.03 27.75
N GLU A 227 2.78 -0.90 27.10
CA GLU A 227 1.57 -0.13 27.23
C GLU A 227 0.77 -0.15 25.92
N THR A 228 -0.54 -0.17 26.06
CA THR A 228 -1.45 -0.17 24.91
C THR A 228 -2.48 0.94 25.01
N TYR A 229 -3.04 1.29 23.86
CA TYR A 229 -4.18 2.18 23.71
C TYR A 229 -5.18 1.61 22.70
N SER A 230 -6.38 2.18 22.64
CA SER A 230 -7.42 1.76 21.69
C SER A 230 -7.48 2.69 20.49
N GLU A 231 -8.00 2.19 19.38
CA GLU A 231 -8.30 3.01 18.21
C GLU A 231 -9.12 4.27 18.58
N GLY A 232 -8.69 5.43 18.07
CA GLY A 232 -9.32 6.72 18.33
C GLY A 232 -8.92 7.38 19.66
N ASP A 233 -8.06 6.75 20.47
CA ASP A 233 -7.46 7.42 21.63
C ASP A 233 -6.54 8.56 21.17
N VAL A 234 -6.59 9.68 21.89
CA VAL A 234 -5.78 10.88 21.61
C VAL A 234 -4.99 11.37 22.83
N ASP A 235 -5.13 10.71 23.98
CA ASP A 235 -4.38 11.03 25.21
C ASP A 235 -3.63 9.79 25.70
N TYR A 236 -2.31 9.84 25.58
CA TYR A 236 -1.36 8.78 25.90
C TYR A 236 -0.56 9.03 27.18
N LYS A 237 -0.85 10.12 27.91
CA LYS A 237 -0.05 10.57 29.06
C LYS A 237 0.00 9.56 30.20
N THR A 238 -1.06 8.78 30.39
CA THR A 238 -1.09 7.72 31.42
C THR A 238 -0.06 6.65 31.10
N GLN A 239 -0.08 6.12 29.89
CA GLN A 239 0.85 5.11 29.38
C GLN A 239 2.29 5.63 29.42
N LEU A 240 2.51 6.83 28.89
CA LEU A 240 3.84 7.46 28.84
C LEU A 240 4.40 7.76 30.25
N THR A 241 3.55 8.09 31.23
CA THR A 241 3.95 8.28 32.62
C THR A 241 4.34 6.94 33.26
N THR A 242 3.62 5.85 32.94
CA THR A 242 3.97 4.51 33.41
C THR A 242 5.33 4.10 32.84
N ILE A 243 5.53 4.25 31.54
CA ILE A 243 6.81 4.00 30.85
C ILE A 243 7.95 4.81 31.48
N LEU A 244 7.76 6.11 31.71
CA LEU A 244 8.75 6.97 32.37
C LEU A 244 9.16 6.41 33.74
N GLY A 245 8.21 5.91 34.51
CA GLY A 245 8.45 5.31 35.83
C GLY A 245 9.28 4.01 35.79
N LYS A 246 9.38 3.35 34.62
CA LYS A 246 10.19 2.14 34.42
C LYS A 246 11.62 2.43 33.95
N ALA A 247 11.91 3.67 33.60
CA ALA A 247 13.21 4.15 33.14
C ALA A 247 13.80 3.30 31.98
N PRO A 248 13.12 3.18 30.84
CA PRO A 248 13.65 2.53 29.65
C PRO A 248 14.82 3.35 29.08
N GLU A 249 15.65 2.71 28.27
CA GLU A 249 16.70 3.36 27.49
C GLU A 249 16.18 3.78 26.10
N VAL A 250 15.10 3.11 25.63
CA VAL A 250 14.46 3.32 24.32
C VAL A 250 13.00 2.91 24.39
N VAL A 251 12.15 3.53 23.56
CA VAL A 251 10.74 3.11 23.38
C VAL A 251 10.55 2.67 21.94
N PHE A 252 10.02 1.45 21.74
CA PHE A 252 9.53 1.00 20.45
C PHE A 252 8.05 1.39 20.32
N CYS A 253 7.71 2.10 19.24
CA CYS A 253 6.40 2.71 19.01
C CYS A 253 5.91 2.35 17.60
N PRO A 254 5.48 1.09 17.36
CA PRO A 254 5.04 0.61 16.05
C PRO A 254 3.62 1.08 15.75
N ASN A 255 3.49 2.32 15.33
CA ASN A 255 2.22 2.98 15.03
C ASN A 255 2.36 3.81 13.75
N TYR A 256 1.26 4.36 13.24
CA TYR A 256 1.25 5.25 12.09
C TYR A 256 1.62 6.69 12.47
N TYR A 257 2.10 7.45 11.50
CA TYR A 257 2.71 8.76 11.70
C TYR A 257 1.87 9.76 12.51
N GLN A 258 0.55 9.75 12.41
CA GLN A 258 -0.32 10.69 13.14
C GLN A 258 -0.31 10.43 14.65
N GLU A 259 -0.54 9.18 15.04
CA GLU A 259 -0.50 8.75 16.44
C GLU A 259 0.92 8.92 17.01
N VAL A 260 1.94 8.54 16.24
CA VAL A 260 3.34 8.71 16.66
C VAL A 260 3.66 10.17 16.93
N GLY A 261 3.25 11.10 16.06
CA GLY A 261 3.42 12.54 16.30
C GLY A 261 2.77 12.99 17.60
N GLN A 262 1.56 12.52 17.90
CA GLN A 262 0.86 12.83 19.15
C GLN A 262 1.53 12.20 20.38
N ILE A 263 1.99 10.93 20.24
CA ILE A 263 2.72 10.22 21.31
C ILE A 263 4.03 10.95 21.63
N LEU A 264 4.82 11.33 20.63
CA LEU A 264 6.08 12.06 20.82
C LEU A 264 5.86 13.42 21.50
N ALA A 265 4.86 14.18 21.09
CA ALA A 265 4.52 15.47 21.72
C ALA A 265 4.08 15.29 23.19
N GLN A 266 3.38 14.22 23.51
CA GLN A 266 2.95 13.93 24.88
C GLN A 266 4.08 13.32 25.71
N ALA A 267 4.98 12.53 25.11
CA ALA A 267 6.20 12.03 25.77
C ALA A 267 7.07 13.20 26.26
N GLU A 268 7.29 14.20 25.41
CA GLU A 268 7.97 15.43 25.79
C GLU A 268 7.26 16.13 26.96
N SER A 269 5.92 16.24 26.91
CA SER A 269 5.13 16.91 27.93
C SER A 269 5.18 16.26 29.33
N VAL A 270 5.36 14.94 29.39
CA VAL A 270 5.50 14.18 30.64
C VAL A 270 6.96 14.04 31.08
N GLY A 271 7.92 14.49 30.26
CA GLY A 271 9.34 14.44 30.53
C GLY A 271 10.01 13.10 30.20
N LEU A 272 9.39 12.29 29.35
CA LEU A 272 9.99 11.04 28.83
C LEU A 272 10.94 11.40 27.66
N ALA A 273 12.21 11.61 28.00
CA ALA A 273 13.25 12.06 27.08
C ALA A 273 14.21 10.88 26.75
N VAL A 274 13.69 9.89 26.05
CA VAL A 274 14.46 8.75 25.53
C VAL A 274 14.25 8.64 24.02
N PRO A 275 15.17 8.01 23.26
CA PRO A 275 14.97 7.71 21.84
C PRO A 275 13.74 6.85 21.60
N PHE A 276 13.09 7.09 20.47
CA PHE A 276 11.97 6.28 19.98
C PHE A 276 12.37 5.55 18.70
N LEU A 277 11.86 4.34 18.53
CA LEU A 277 12.05 3.52 17.35
C LEU A 277 10.68 3.13 16.76
N GLY A 278 10.62 2.97 15.45
CA GLY A 278 9.38 2.59 14.77
C GLY A 278 9.57 1.65 13.60
N GLY A 279 8.46 1.26 12.99
CA GLY A 279 8.39 0.56 11.73
C GLY A 279 8.20 1.52 10.55
N ASP A 280 7.87 0.96 9.38
CA ASP A 280 7.65 1.71 8.13
C ASP A 280 6.48 2.71 8.21
N GLY A 281 5.53 2.50 9.14
CA GLY A 281 4.48 3.46 9.44
C GLY A 281 4.96 4.81 10.00
N TRP A 282 6.27 5.00 10.14
CA TRP A 282 6.86 6.30 10.49
C TRP A 282 7.21 7.15 9.27
N ASP A 283 7.12 6.60 8.08
CA ASP A 283 7.41 7.35 6.85
C ASP A 283 6.33 8.43 6.63
N GLY A 284 6.74 9.70 6.63
CA GLY A 284 5.85 10.86 6.66
C GLY A 284 5.72 11.53 8.02
N LEU A 285 6.38 11.00 9.07
CA LEU A 285 6.34 11.54 10.44
C LEU A 285 6.91 12.95 10.55
N GLU A 286 7.77 13.36 9.62
CA GLU A 286 8.36 14.71 9.57
C GLU A 286 7.31 15.83 9.47
N GLY A 287 6.12 15.52 8.99
CA GLY A 287 4.98 16.46 8.96
C GLY A 287 4.23 16.60 10.28
N TYR A 288 4.51 15.73 11.26
CA TYR A 288 3.73 15.58 12.50
C TYR A 288 4.55 15.71 13.79
N ALA A 289 5.88 15.74 13.68
CA ALA A 289 6.77 15.86 14.80
C ALA A 289 7.85 16.94 14.56
N THR A 290 8.35 17.53 15.63
CA THR A 290 9.42 18.53 15.56
C THR A 290 10.80 17.87 15.48
N ALA A 291 11.80 18.61 14.98
CA ALA A 291 13.19 18.12 14.92
C ALA A 291 13.73 17.67 16.30
N ASP A 292 13.33 18.33 17.38
CA ASP A 292 13.76 17.95 18.73
C ASP A 292 13.12 16.62 19.17
N GLN A 293 11.87 16.35 18.80
CA GLN A 293 11.16 15.09 19.07
C GLN A 293 11.70 13.91 18.24
N LEU A 294 12.21 14.20 17.04
CA LEU A 294 12.78 13.19 16.11
C LEU A 294 14.27 12.93 16.36
N LYS A 295 14.86 13.62 17.33
CA LYS A 295 16.27 13.44 17.65
C LYS A 295 16.53 12.01 18.15
N ASP A 296 17.55 11.36 17.57
CA ASP A 296 17.93 9.98 17.88
C ASP A 296 16.79 8.96 17.67
N ALA A 297 15.80 9.30 16.82
CA ALA A 297 14.74 8.41 16.39
C ALA A 297 15.16 7.64 15.14
N TYR A 298 14.76 6.35 15.05
CA TYR A 298 15.09 5.45 13.95
C TYR A 298 13.87 4.61 13.56
N PHE A 299 13.76 4.30 12.27
CA PHE A 299 12.73 3.40 11.77
C PHE A 299 13.23 2.60 10.57
N CYS A 300 12.59 1.46 10.29
CA CYS A 300 12.88 0.71 9.08
C CYS A 300 11.98 1.16 7.94
N ALA A 301 12.51 1.12 6.72
CA ALA A 301 11.82 1.51 5.50
C ALA A 301 12.26 0.66 4.31
N ASN A 302 11.40 0.60 3.29
CA ASN A 302 11.69 -0.12 2.05
C ASN A 302 12.55 0.69 1.06
N TYR A 303 12.63 2.00 1.25
CA TYR A 303 13.27 2.91 0.32
C TYR A 303 13.92 4.09 1.05
N ALA A 304 15.05 4.52 0.56
CA ALA A 304 15.70 5.74 1.03
C ALA A 304 15.85 6.72 -0.14
N LYS A 305 15.66 8.01 0.11
CA LYS A 305 15.80 9.07 -0.90
C LYS A 305 17.19 9.02 -1.54
N GLY A 306 17.23 9.11 -2.86
CA GLY A 306 18.45 9.02 -3.67
C GLY A 306 18.80 7.59 -4.12
N SER A 307 18.02 6.56 -3.71
CA SER A 307 18.27 5.18 -4.12
C SER A 307 17.97 4.93 -5.60
N ASN A 308 16.99 5.63 -6.18
CA ASN A 308 16.65 5.53 -7.60
C ASN A 308 16.30 6.92 -8.19
N PRO A 309 17.31 7.67 -8.67
CA PRO A 309 17.11 9.01 -9.22
C PRO A 309 16.16 9.05 -10.43
N ASP A 310 16.15 8.01 -11.27
CA ASP A 310 15.28 7.95 -12.45
C ASP A 310 13.80 7.92 -12.08
N PHE A 311 13.44 7.17 -11.02
CA PHE A 311 12.10 7.18 -10.46
C PHE A 311 11.75 8.54 -9.84
N GLU A 312 12.66 9.10 -9.06
CA GLU A 312 12.43 10.38 -8.35
C GLU A 312 12.22 11.53 -9.34
N ASP A 313 13.03 11.57 -10.41
CA ASP A 313 12.89 12.53 -11.49
C ASP A 313 11.59 12.35 -12.29
N ALA A 314 11.21 11.10 -12.58
CA ALA A 314 9.96 10.79 -13.28
C ALA A 314 8.73 11.17 -12.43
N TYR A 315 8.74 10.86 -11.13
CA TYR A 315 7.66 11.24 -10.21
C TYR A 315 7.50 12.76 -10.17
N LYS A 316 8.61 13.49 -10.02
CA LYS A 316 8.62 14.96 -10.00
C LYS A 316 8.14 15.55 -11.33
N ALA A 317 8.50 14.94 -12.45
CA ALA A 317 8.05 15.40 -13.77
C ALA A 317 6.53 15.23 -13.96
N GLU A 318 5.95 14.13 -13.45
CA GLU A 318 4.52 13.83 -13.59
C GLU A 318 3.67 14.66 -12.62
N TYR A 319 4.08 14.77 -11.35
CA TYR A 319 3.25 15.38 -10.30
C TYR A 319 3.66 16.81 -9.93
N GLY A 320 4.79 17.31 -10.42
CA GLY A 320 5.29 18.67 -10.13
C GLY A 320 5.91 18.83 -8.73
N GLU A 321 6.02 17.75 -7.98
CA GLU A 321 6.58 17.71 -6.63
C GLU A 321 7.46 16.46 -6.42
N GLU A 322 8.32 16.49 -5.41
CA GLU A 322 9.09 15.30 -5.02
C GLU A 322 8.14 14.23 -4.46
N TYR A 323 8.52 12.93 -4.58
CA TYR A 323 7.74 11.88 -3.95
C TYR A 323 7.71 12.09 -2.42
N PRO A 324 6.54 11.87 -1.77
CA PRO A 324 6.35 12.27 -0.39
C PRO A 324 7.04 11.34 0.62
N ASN A 325 7.11 10.03 0.32
CA ASN A 325 7.63 8.99 1.22
C ASN A 325 7.92 7.69 0.46
N GLY A 326 8.46 6.68 1.13
CA GLY A 326 8.84 5.38 0.57
C GLY A 326 7.67 4.52 0.08
N PHE A 327 6.43 4.89 0.33
CA PHE A 327 5.24 4.20 -0.19
C PHE A 327 5.03 4.44 -1.69
N ALA A 328 5.48 5.57 -2.24
CA ALA A 328 5.38 5.83 -3.67
C ALA A 328 6.23 4.83 -4.50
N PRO A 329 7.52 4.58 -4.18
CA PRO A 329 8.28 3.52 -4.85
C PRO A 329 7.70 2.12 -4.65
N LEU A 330 7.07 1.81 -3.52
CA LEU A 330 6.39 0.54 -3.30
C LEU A 330 5.15 0.38 -4.20
N GLY A 331 4.36 1.45 -4.38
CA GLY A 331 3.25 1.47 -5.32
C GLY A 331 3.71 1.23 -6.77
N TYR A 332 4.84 1.81 -7.14
CA TYR A 332 5.47 1.59 -8.44
C TYR A 332 5.87 0.12 -8.63
N ASP A 333 6.52 -0.50 -7.65
CA ASP A 333 6.93 -1.91 -7.68
C ASP A 333 5.74 -2.87 -7.67
N ALA A 334 4.68 -2.56 -6.93
CA ALA A 334 3.46 -3.36 -6.93
C ALA A 334 2.78 -3.33 -8.32
N ALA A 335 2.72 -2.16 -8.97
CA ALA A 335 2.22 -2.05 -10.33
C ALA A 335 3.14 -2.76 -11.34
N MET A 336 4.46 -2.71 -11.15
CA MET A 336 5.42 -3.46 -11.97
C MET A 336 5.18 -4.96 -11.84
N THR A 337 4.93 -5.45 -10.64
CA THR A 337 4.63 -6.86 -10.36
C THR A 337 3.35 -7.31 -11.06
N VAL A 338 2.27 -6.52 -10.96
CA VAL A 338 1.00 -6.78 -11.65
C VAL A 338 1.19 -6.81 -13.17
N VAL A 339 1.92 -5.84 -13.74
CA VAL A 339 2.19 -5.78 -15.18
C VAL A 339 3.03 -6.95 -15.65
N TYR A 340 4.00 -7.42 -14.85
CA TYR A 340 4.78 -8.60 -15.14
C TYR A 340 3.89 -9.85 -15.31
N GLY A 341 2.94 -10.08 -14.41
CA GLY A 341 1.98 -11.16 -14.52
C GLY A 341 1.04 -11.02 -15.71
N ILE A 342 0.50 -9.80 -15.93
CA ILE A 342 -0.38 -9.51 -17.08
C ILE A 342 0.37 -9.75 -18.40
N GLN A 343 1.64 -9.35 -18.53
CA GLN A 343 2.42 -9.61 -19.75
C GLN A 343 2.51 -11.11 -20.05
N ALA A 344 2.72 -11.97 -19.03
CA ALA A 344 2.78 -13.41 -19.21
C ALA A 344 1.45 -14.00 -19.70
N ALA A 345 0.31 -13.55 -19.16
CA ALA A 345 -1.02 -13.98 -19.60
C ALA A 345 -1.32 -13.52 -21.05
N GLU A 346 -0.93 -12.32 -21.42
CA GLU A 346 -1.06 -11.79 -22.78
C GLU A 346 -0.16 -12.54 -23.78
N ASP A 347 1.05 -12.89 -23.39
CA ASP A 347 1.98 -13.67 -24.22
C ASP A 347 1.48 -15.10 -24.43
N ALA A 348 0.73 -15.65 -23.49
CA ALA A 348 0.03 -16.93 -23.61
C ALA A 348 -1.23 -16.85 -24.50
N GLY A 349 -1.64 -15.65 -24.92
CA GLY A 349 -2.80 -15.41 -25.78
C GLY A 349 -4.14 -15.67 -25.10
N LEU A 350 -4.19 -15.53 -23.77
CA LEU A 350 -5.42 -15.72 -22.99
C LEU A 350 -6.33 -14.48 -23.12
N ALA A 351 -7.64 -14.67 -22.87
CA ALA A 351 -8.61 -13.59 -22.94
C ALA A 351 -8.70 -12.85 -21.60
N ALA A 352 -8.44 -11.55 -21.60
CA ALA A 352 -8.50 -10.74 -20.38
C ALA A 352 -9.87 -10.84 -19.69
N GLY A 353 -9.85 -11.09 -18.38
CA GLY A 353 -11.05 -11.22 -17.54
C GLY A 353 -11.53 -12.66 -17.30
N ASP A 354 -11.02 -13.64 -18.03
CA ASP A 354 -11.31 -15.05 -17.78
C ASP A 354 -10.51 -15.55 -16.56
N ASP A 355 -11.00 -16.58 -15.88
CA ASP A 355 -10.33 -17.18 -14.72
C ASP A 355 -8.95 -17.76 -15.09
N ASP A 356 -8.81 -18.38 -16.27
CA ASP A 356 -7.53 -18.87 -16.77
C ASP A 356 -6.50 -17.73 -16.99
N TYR A 357 -6.97 -16.54 -17.38
CA TYR A 357 -6.11 -15.35 -17.50
C TYR A 357 -5.59 -14.90 -16.13
N LYS A 358 -6.49 -14.78 -15.16
CA LYS A 358 -6.13 -14.39 -13.79
C LYS A 358 -5.18 -15.40 -13.15
N GLN A 359 -5.44 -16.70 -13.36
CA GLN A 359 -4.56 -17.75 -12.87
C GLN A 359 -3.16 -17.64 -13.48
N ALA A 360 -3.05 -17.38 -14.78
CA ALA A 360 -1.76 -17.19 -15.43
C ALA A 360 -1.00 -15.96 -14.90
N VAL A 361 -1.71 -14.90 -14.54
CA VAL A 361 -1.12 -13.73 -13.85
C VAL A 361 -0.55 -14.14 -12.49
N ILE A 362 -1.33 -14.87 -11.68
CA ILE A 362 -0.93 -15.37 -10.36
C ILE A 362 0.31 -16.25 -10.46
N ASP A 363 0.26 -17.28 -11.34
CA ASP A 363 1.35 -18.25 -11.52
C ASP A 363 2.65 -17.54 -11.97
N ALA A 364 2.52 -16.57 -12.86
CA ALA A 364 3.67 -15.81 -13.35
C ALA A 364 4.30 -14.94 -12.24
N ILE A 365 3.49 -14.29 -11.41
CA ILE A 365 3.99 -13.50 -10.28
C ILE A 365 4.71 -14.41 -9.28
N ALA A 366 4.09 -15.52 -8.88
CA ALA A 366 4.64 -16.45 -7.91
C ALA A 366 6.03 -17.02 -8.33
N GLY A 367 6.22 -17.31 -9.61
CA GLY A 367 7.49 -17.82 -10.17
C GLY A 367 8.44 -16.73 -10.68
N GLY A 368 8.06 -15.45 -10.56
CA GLY A 368 8.73 -14.33 -11.18
C GLY A 368 9.94 -13.78 -10.42
N THR A 369 10.73 -13.00 -11.15
CA THR A 369 11.74 -12.11 -10.57
C THR A 369 11.38 -10.69 -11.01
N ILE A 370 11.18 -9.80 -10.05
CA ILE A 370 10.82 -8.41 -10.29
C ILE A 370 12.08 -7.54 -10.10
N ASP A 371 12.42 -6.79 -11.14
CA ASP A 371 13.53 -5.83 -11.08
C ASP A 371 13.01 -4.46 -10.64
N GLY A 372 12.56 -4.41 -9.37
CA GLY A 372 11.88 -3.27 -8.78
C GLY A 372 12.85 -2.12 -8.45
N ILE A 373 12.27 -0.93 -8.30
CA ILE A 373 13.04 0.28 -7.90
C ILE A 373 13.42 0.28 -6.42
N THR A 374 12.73 -0.52 -5.60
CA THR A 374 13.11 -0.78 -4.19
C THR A 374 14.05 -1.99 -4.05
N GLY A 375 14.56 -2.51 -5.16
CA GLY A 375 15.46 -3.65 -5.26
C GLY A 375 14.87 -4.80 -6.10
N THR A 376 15.74 -5.65 -6.63
CA THR A 376 15.31 -6.89 -7.31
C THR A 376 14.87 -7.91 -6.29
N PHE A 377 13.71 -8.53 -6.50
CA PHE A 377 13.14 -9.52 -5.58
C PHE A 377 12.43 -10.67 -6.28
N THR A 378 12.38 -11.79 -5.58
CA THR A 378 11.52 -12.95 -5.85
C THR A 378 10.61 -13.15 -4.66
N PHE A 379 9.61 -13.98 -4.79
CA PHE A 379 8.68 -14.32 -3.71
C PHE A 379 9.12 -15.63 -3.02
N ASP A 380 8.93 -15.67 -1.70
CA ASP A 380 9.04 -16.90 -0.92
C ASP A 380 7.74 -17.74 -1.04
N GLU A 381 7.70 -18.86 -0.30
CA GLU A 381 6.55 -19.79 -0.28
C GLU A 381 5.25 -19.16 0.29
N HIS A 382 5.36 -18.02 0.96
CA HIS A 382 4.24 -17.27 1.53
C HIS A 382 3.96 -15.98 0.76
N HIS A 383 4.46 -15.85 -0.47
CA HIS A 383 4.29 -14.69 -1.34
C HIS A 383 4.86 -13.37 -0.80
N ASN A 384 5.88 -13.47 0.05
CA ASN A 384 6.62 -12.31 0.56
C ASN A 384 7.90 -12.08 -0.28
N PRO A 385 8.26 -10.83 -0.57
CA PRO A 385 9.50 -10.53 -1.27
C PRO A 385 10.70 -10.69 -0.33
N VAL A 386 11.77 -11.30 -0.81
CA VAL A 386 13.05 -11.37 -0.10
C VAL A 386 13.81 -10.07 -0.36
N LYS A 387 13.78 -9.14 0.60
CA LYS A 387 14.38 -7.80 0.50
C LYS A 387 15.27 -7.48 1.72
N GLN A 388 16.16 -6.50 1.54
CA GLN A 388 16.84 -5.81 2.65
C GLN A 388 15.95 -4.64 3.12
N THR A 389 16.22 -4.14 4.34
CA THR A 389 15.61 -2.93 4.86
C THR A 389 16.60 -1.78 4.91
N ALA A 390 16.13 -0.57 4.70
CA ALA A 390 16.84 0.65 5.04
C ALA A 390 16.51 1.03 6.49
N ILE A 391 17.52 1.31 7.30
CA ILE A 391 17.33 2.01 8.57
C ILE A 391 17.46 3.50 8.29
N LEU A 392 16.39 4.22 8.57
CA LEU A 392 16.36 5.68 8.47
C LEU A 392 16.49 6.32 9.85
N CYS A 393 17.05 7.51 9.88
CA CYS A 393 17.06 8.41 11.03
C CYS A 393 16.71 9.81 10.53
N PHE A 394 16.63 10.79 11.45
CA PHE A 394 16.28 12.15 11.09
C PHE A 394 17.47 13.10 11.23
N ASP A 395 17.74 13.88 10.17
CA ASP A 395 18.60 15.07 10.22
C ASP A 395 17.70 16.32 10.30
N GLY A 396 17.58 16.87 11.48
CA GLY A 396 16.48 17.79 11.81
C GLY A 396 15.16 17.05 11.74
N ALA A 397 14.25 17.44 10.84
CA ALA A 397 13.00 16.75 10.58
C ALA A 397 13.03 15.94 9.24
N THR A 398 14.18 15.86 8.57
CA THR A 398 14.29 15.16 7.28
C THR A 398 14.73 13.72 7.50
N PRO A 399 13.99 12.71 7.01
CA PRO A 399 14.45 11.33 7.05
C PRO A 399 15.65 11.11 6.12
N VAL A 400 16.70 10.46 6.63
CA VAL A 400 17.93 10.18 5.89
C VAL A 400 18.38 8.74 6.12
N LEU A 401 18.99 8.14 5.12
CA LEU A 401 19.53 6.79 5.22
C LEU A 401 20.65 6.75 6.27
N LYS A 402 20.49 5.89 7.27
CA LYS A 402 21.55 5.56 8.23
C LYS A 402 22.43 4.42 7.73
N GLU A 403 21.83 3.31 7.41
CA GLU A 403 22.49 2.13 6.82
C GLU A 403 21.45 1.18 6.19
N MET A 404 21.91 0.32 5.26
CA MET A 404 21.16 -0.87 4.84
C MET A 404 21.41 -1.99 5.83
N PHE A 405 20.38 -2.74 6.23
CA PHE A 405 20.48 -3.66 7.36
C PHE A 405 19.81 -5.04 7.14
#